data_0d51d396706f8b727ce6389988f1485e
#
_entry.id   0d51d396706f8b727ce6389988f1485e
#
_cell.length_a   1.000
_cell.length_b   1.000
_cell.length_c   1.000
_cell.angle_alpha   90.00
_cell.angle_beta   90.00
_cell.angle_gamma   90.00
#
_symmetry.space_group_name_H-M   'P 1'
#
loop_
_entity.id
_entity.type
_entity.pdbx_description
1 polymer ?
#
loop_
_entity_poly.entity_id
_entity_poly.type
_entity_poly.pdbx_seq_one_letter_code
_entity_poly.pdbx_strand_id
1 'polypeptide(L)'
;EKVGEIVTGEVYQVWKKEVLVRDDDGNDLVLPKGEQIPNDFYRKGDTIKAVVKSVEMNNNQPRIILSRTDNQFLERLFEQEVPEIFDGLITIKRIARIPGERAKVAVESYDERIDPVGACVGMKGSRIYTIVKELRNENIDVVNYTANTSLLIQRSLNPAKISSINVDEERKTASVYLKPEEVSLAIGKGGLNVRLSKMLTGYDIDVDREIEEEDVALTEFADEIEGWIIEALKNAGCDTAKSVLELPVEEIAQRADLEIEQAE
;
A
#
# COMPACT_ATOMS: atom_id res chain seq x y z
N GLU A 1 6.19 -18.08 27.80
CA GLU A 1 4.91 -17.37 27.99
C GLU A 1 4.88 -16.01 27.31
N LYS A 2 6.02 -15.30 27.13
CA LYS A 2 6.08 -13.94 26.54
C LYS A 2 6.38 -13.90 25.03
N VAL A 3 6.34 -15.03 24.32
CA VAL A 3 6.53 -15.03 22.84
C VAL A 3 5.43 -14.21 22.19
N GLY A 4 5.80 -13.29 21.30
CA GLY A 4 4.90 -12.35 20.64
C GLY A 4 4.62 -11.06 21.44
N GLU A 5 5.18 -10.90 22.65
CA GLU A 5 5.06 -9.67 23.43
C GLU A 5 6.27 -8.76 23.26
N ILE A 6 6.06 -7.45 23.40
CA ILE A 6 7.15 -6.48 23.46
C ILE A 6 7.82 -6.55 24.83
N VAL A 7 9.14 -6.57 24.79
CA VAL A 7 10.00 -6.40 25.96
C VAL A 7 10.90 -5.18 25.77
N THR A 8 11.25 -4.57 26.89
CA THR A 8 12.23 -3.48 26.95
C THR A 8 13.41 -3.94 27.79
N GLY A 9 14.62 -3.60 27.40
CA GLY A 9 15.80 -3.95 28.13
C GLY A 9 16.97 -3.03 27.84
N GLU A 10 18.06 -3.20 28.59
CA GLU A 10 19.29 -2.45 28.41
C GLU A 10 20.34 -3.27 27.69
N VAL A 11 20.99 -2.68 26.71
CA VAL A 11 22.11 -3.29 25.98
C VAL A 11 23.33 -3.34 26.90
N TYR A 12 23.81 -4.54 27.21
CA TYR A 12 25.02 -4.69 28.04
C TYR A 12 26.24 -5.13 27.23
N GLN A 13 26.05 -5.70 26.02
CA GLN A 13 27.14 -6.12 25.14
C GLN A 13 26.68 -6.01 23.67
N VAL A 14 27.59 -5.51 22.82
CA VAL A 14 27.37 -5.45 21.36
C VAL A 14 28.44 -6.28 20.69
N TRP A 15 28.01 -7.33 19.97
CA TRP A 15 28.87 -8.18 19.15
C TRP A 15 28.56 -7.99 17.67
N LYS A 16 29.47 -8.44 16.81
CA LYS A 16 29.30 -8.31 15.36
C LYS A 16 28.03 -8.98 14.81
N LYS A 17 27.64 -10.10 15.41
CA LYS A 17 26.51 -10.92 14.95
C LYS A 17 25.23 -10.72 15.77
N GLU A 18 25.30 -10.14 16.94
CA GLU A 18 24.18 -10.01 17.85
C GLU A 18 24.41 -8.94 18.91
N VAL A 19 23.30 -8.42 19.46
CA VAL A 19 23.29 -7.51 20.60
C VAL A 19 22.71 -8.27 21.78
N LEU A 20 23.40 -8.21 22.92
CA LEU A 20 22.95 -8.81 24.16
C LEU A 20 22.25 -7.76 25.01
N VAL A 21 21.05 -8.10 25.46
CA VAL A 21 20.12 -7.21 26.17
C VAL A 21 19.74 -7.87 27.48
N ARG A 22 19.55 -7.08 28.53
CA ARG A 22 19.05 -7.55 29.82
C ARG A 22 17.78 -6.81 30.15
N ASP A 23 16.73 -7.56 30.49
CA ASP A 23 15.47 -6.97 30.94
C ASP A 23 15.52 -6.59 32.44
N ASP A 24 14.45 -5.95 32.91
CA ASP A 24 14.36 -5.51 34.31
C ASP A 24 14.29 -6.70 35.31
N ASP A 25 13.89 -7.87 34.85
CA ASP A 25 13.84 -9.10 35.62
C ASP A 25 15.21 -9.81 35.69
N GLY A 26 16.22 -9.27 35.00
CA GLY A 26 17.58 -9.81 34.94
C GLY A 26 17.77 -10.93 33.94
N ASN A 27 16.81 -11.18 33.04
CA ASN A 27 16.93 -12.17 31.98
C ASN A 27 17.84 -11.69 30.86
N ASP A 28 18.65 -12.62 30.34
CA ASP A 28 19.49 -12.36 29.17
C ASP A 28 18.69 -12.63 27.88
N LEU A 29 18.63 -11.62 27.03
CA LEU A 29 17.93 -11.59 25.76
C LEU A 29 18.92 -11.34 24.63
N VAL A 30 18.62 -11.85 23.44
CA VAL A 30 19.52 -11.74 22.29
C VAL A 30 18.79 -11.15 21.11
N LEU A 31 19.37 -10.11 20.51
CA LEU A 31 18.89 -9.53 19.25
C LEU A 31 19.91 -9.85 18.14
N PRO A 32 19.68 -10.92 17.36
CA PRO A 32 20.57 -11.29 16.25
C PRO A 32 20.64 -10.20 15.18
N LYS A 33 21.73 -10.12 14.44
CA LYS A 33 21.94 -9.11 13.39
C LYS A 33 20.83 -9.14 12.33
N GLY A 34 20.34 -10.31 11.95
CA GLY A 34 19.25 -10.48 10.98
C GLY A 34 17.88 -10.01 11.50
N GLU A 35 17.73 -9.82 12.81
CA GLU A 35 16.51 -9.34 13.45
C GLU A 35 16.59 -7.85 13.84
N GLN A 36 17.67 -7.18 13.47
CA GLN A 36 17.85 -5.75 13.64
C GLN A 36 17.38 -5.01 12.39
N ILE A 37 16.75 -3.87 12.56
CA ILE A 37 16.45 -2.96 11.46
C ILE A 37 17.79 -2.51 10.85
N PRO A 38 17.95 -2.42 9.51
CA PRO A 38 19.22 -2.07 8.88
C PRO A 38 19.88 -0.80 9.43
N ASN A 39 19.07 0.17 9.86
CA ASN A 39 19.53 1.45 10.41
C ASN A 39 19.66 1.45 11.95
N ASP A 40 19.43 0.30 12.60
CA ASP A 40 19.63 0.17 14.03
C ASP A 40 21.13 0.22 14.35
N PHE A 41 21.45 1.07 15.32
CA PHE A 41 22.78 1.19 15.86
C PHE A 41 22.70 1.26 17.39
N TYR A 42 23.35 0.33 18.07
CA TYR A 42 23.29 0.21 19.52
C TYR A 42 24.67 0.34 20.18
N ARG A 43 24.67 0.93 21.36
CA ARG A 43 25.82 1.02 22.26
C ARG A 43 25.45 0.40 23.59
N LYS A 44 26.45 -0.01 24.35
CA LYS A 44 26.26 -0.44 25.72
C LYS A 44 25.59 0.67 26.55
N GLY A 45 24.54 0.32 27.29
CA GLY A 45 23.73 1.26 28.06
C GLY A 45 22.50 1.81 27.33
N ASP A 46 22.35 1.53 26.02
CA ASP A 46 21.14 1.93 25.29
C ASP A 46 19.94 1.09 25.73
N THR A 47 18.77 1.73 25.78
CA THR A 47 17.51 1.04 25.98
C THR A 47 16.98 0.57 24.63
N ILE A 48 16.55 -0.68 24.56
CA ILE A 48 16.00 -1.29 23.36
C ILE A 48 14.61 -1.84 23.61
N LYS A 49 13.74 -1.70 22.62
CA LYS A 49 12.41 -2.28 22.58
C LYS A 49 12.35 -3.27 21.40
N ALA A 50 11.86 -4.47 21.65
CA ALA A 50 11.72 -5.51 20.62
C ALA A 50 10.63 -6.51 21.01
N VAL A 51 10.15 -7.30 20.05
CA VAL A 51 9.25 -8.41 20.31
C VAL A 51 10.04 -9.68 20.60
N VAL A 52 9.55 -10.51 21.51
CA VAL A 52 10.09 -11.87 21.71
C VAL A 52 9.64 -12.74 20.55
N LYS A 53 10.56 -13.11 19.68
CA LYS A 53 10.29 -13.93 18.50
C LYS A 53 10.19 -15.40 18.85
N SER A 54 11.15 -15.90 19.61
CA SER A 54 11.22 -17.31 19.99
C SER A 54 12.06 -17.51 21.24
N VAL A 55 11.91 -18.69 21.83
CA VAL A 55 12.79 -19.17 22.89
C VAL A 55 13.41 -20.47 22.41
N GLU A 56 14.74 -20.50 22.28
CA GLU A 56 15.51 -21.63 21.86
C GLU A 56 16.27 -22.25 23.04
N MET A 57 16.42 -23.55 23.04
CA MET A 57 17.26 -24.23 24.05
C MET A 57 18.68 -24.44 23.47
N ASN A 58 19.65 -23.82 24.08
CA ASN A 58 21.05 -24.00 23.72
C ASN A 58 21.82 -24.54 24.95
N ASN A 59 22.37 -25.73 24.84
CA ASN A 59 23.11 -26.40 25.93
C ASN A 59 22.35 -26.40 27.28
N ASN A 60 21.05 -26.73 27.26
CA ASN A 60 20.13 -26.72 28.40
C ASN A 60 19.90 -25.35 29.04
N GLN A 61 20.26 -24.25 28.37
CA GLN A 61 19.94 -22.90 28.78
C GLN A 61 18.96 -22.27 27.79
N PRO A 62 17.89 -21.60 28.27
CA PRO A 62 16.95 -20.91 27.39
C PRO A 62 17.64 -19.68 26.78
N ARG A 63 17.53 -19.55 25.48
CA ARG A 63 17.98 -18.38 24.72
C ARG A 63 16.77 -17.68 24.17
N ILE A 64 16.51 -16.48 24.65
CA ILE A 64 15.35 -15.67 24.25
C ILE A 64 15.76 -14.79 23.07
N ILE A 65 15.15 -15.03 21.91
CA ILE A 65 15.44 -14.31 20.68
C ILE A 65 14.47 -13.16 20.50
N LEU A 66 15.01 -11.97 20.34
CA LEU A 66 14.28 -10.74 20.05
C LEU A 66 14.26 -10.45 18.55
N SER A 67 13.23 -9.72 18.12
CA SER A 67 13.14 -9.20 16.75
C SER A 67 12.60 -7.76 16.74
N ARG A 68 13.16 -6.97 15.84
CA ARG A 68 12.67 -5.64 15.47
C ARG A 68 12.22 -5.60 14.01
N THR A 69 12.45 -6.67 13.25
CA THR A 69 12.07 -6.82 11.85
C THR A 69 10.79 -7.62 11.64
N ASP A 70 10.35 -8.36 12.66
CA ASP A 70 9.13 -9.15 12.60
C ASP A 70 7.88 -8.25 12.51
N ASN A 71 6.88 -8.68 11.75
CA ASN A 71 5.61 -7.98 11.63
C ASN A 71 4.88 -7.85 12.98
N GLN A 72 5.05 -8.81 13.88
CA GLN A 72 4.50 -8.75 15.23
C GLN A 72 5.03 -7.55 16.01
N PHE A 73 6.27 -7.13 15.79
CA PHE A 73 6.80 -5.94 16.45
C PHE A 73 6.00 -4.70 16.06
N LEU A 74 5.72 -4.52 14.77
CA LEU A 74 4.89 -3.42 14.30
C LEU A 74 3.45 -3.52 14.83
N GLU A 75 2.85 -4.71 14.82
CA GLU A 75 1.52 -4.95 15.36
C GLU A 75 1.41 -4.55 16.84
N ARG A 76 2.37 -4.97 17.66
CA ARG A 76 2.40 -4.62 19.09
C ARG A 76 2.64 -3.13 19.33
N LEU A 77 3.43 -2.47 18.50
CA LEU A 77 3.60 -1.01 18.57
C LEU A 77 2.27 -0.29 18.28
N PHE A 78 1.50 -0.75 17.33
CA PHE A 78 0.15 -0.21 17.08
C PHE A 78 -0.78 -0.43 18.26
N GLU A 79 -0.77 -1.59 18.88
CA GLU A 79 -1.58 -1.87 20.09
C GLU A 79 -1.22 -0.92 21.24
N GLN A 80 0.05 -0.58 21.40
CA GLN A 80 0.49 0.35 22.44
C GLN A 80 0.06 1.80 22.18
N GLU A 81 0.07 2.23 20.92
CA GLU A 81 -0.18 3.63 20.55
C GLU A 81 -1.67 3.91 20.21
N VAL A 82 -2.43 2.89 19.85
CA VAL A 82 -3.82 3.00 19.39
C VAL A 82 -4.76 2.27 20.36
N PRO A 83 -5.40 2.98 21.30
CA PRO A 83 -6.29 2.37 22.29
C PRO A 83 -7.41 1.55 21.66
N GLU A 84 -7.95 1.99 20.51
CA GLU A 84 -9.03 1.30 19.80
C GLU A 84 -8.60 -0.08 19.29
N ILE A 85 -7.31 -0.30 18.99
CA ILE A 85 -6.75 -1.62 18.67
C ILE A 85 -6.65 -2.46 19.95
N PHE A 86 -6.12 -1.90 21.01
CA PHE A 86 -6.00 -2.58 22.31
C PHE A 86 -7.37 -3.05 22.82
N ASP A 87 -8.39 -2.22 22.67
CA ASP A 87 -9.78 -2.49 23.09
C ASP A 87 -10.53 -3.44 22.14
N GLY A 88 -9.92 -3.84 21.02
CA GLY A 88 -10.50 -4.74 20.04
C GLY A 88 -11.56 -4.11 19.11
N LEU A 89 -11.66 -2.78 19.10
CA LEU A 89 -12.57 -2.03 18.20
C LEU A 89 -12.02 -1.95 16.78
N ILE A 90 -10.71 -1.93 16.64
CA ILE A 90 -10.00 -1.96 15.37
C ILE A 90 -9.10 -3.20 15.33
N THR A 91 -9.11 -3.89 14.19
CA THR A 91 -8.27 -5.07 13.96
C THR A 91 -7.28 -4.79 12.85
N ILE A 92 -6.01 -5.17 13.08
CA ILE A 92 -5.01 -5.24 12.01
C ILE A 92 -5.23 -6.54 11.26
N LYS A 93 -5.57 -6.42 9.97
CA LYS A 93 -5.89 -7.56 9.12
C LYS A 93 -4.67 -8.10 8.39
N ARG A 94 -3.79 -7.22 7.93
CA ARG A 94 -2.58 -7.57 7.18
C ARG A 94 -1.48 -6.55 7.40
N ILE A 95 -0.25 -7.04 7.36
CA ILE A 95 0.96 -6.22 7.43
C ILE A 95 1.92 -6.67 6.33
N ALA A 96 2.43 -5.71 5.56
CA ALA A 96 3.55 -5.87 4.68
C ALA A 96 4.65 -4.89 5.07
N ARG A 97 5.87 -5.37 5.21
CA ARG A 97 6.95 -4.58 5.79
C ARG A 97 8.30 -4.85 5.11
N ILE A 98 9.00 -3.79 4.80
CA ILE A 98 10.42 -3.80 4.46
C ILE A 98 11.12 -3.00 5.57
N PRO A 99 11.73 -3.68 6.55
CA PRO A 99 12.22 -3.05 7.77
C PRO A 99 13.18 -1.89 7.51
N GLY A 100 12.91 -0.76 8.17
CA GLY A 100 13.68 0.47 8.07
C GLY A 100 13.39 1.32 6.83
N GLU A 101 12.56 0.85 5.90
CA GLU A 101 12.23 1.57 4.68
C GLU A 101 10.75 1.97 4.65
N ARG A 102 9.86 1.01 4.52
CA ARG A 102 8.40 1.26 4.42
C ARG A 102 7.60 0.05 4.85
N ALA A 103 6.39 0.31 5.35
CA ALA A 103 5.40 -0.70 5.66
C ALA A 103 4.00 -0.27 5.21
N LYS A 104 3.14 -1.25 4.97
CA LYS A 104 1.71 -1.05 4.76
C LYS A 104 0.94 -1.91 5.74
N VAL A 105 -0.05 -1.31 6.39
CA VAL A 105 -0.87 -1.95 7.42
C VAL A 105 -2.33 -1.80 7.04
N ALA A 106 -3.03 -2.91 6.82
CA ALA A 106 -4.46 -2.93 6.52
C ALA A 106 -5.24 -3.13 7.82
N VAL A 107 -6.13 -2.18 8.11
CA VAL A 107 -6.93 -2.13 9.34
C VAL A 107 -8.42 -2.12 9.02
N GLU A 108 -9.21 -2.65 9.95
CA GLU A 108 -10.67 -2.72 9.85
C GLU A 108 -11.30 -2.36 11.20
N SER A 109 -12.39 -1.62 11.19
CA SER A 109 -13.22 -1.40 12.37
C SER A 109 -14.53 -2.17 12.28
N TYR A 110 -14.96 -2.73 13.40
CA TYR A 110 -16.27 -3.35 13.52
C TYR A 110 -17.37 -2.34 13.91
N ASP A 111 -16.99 -1.12 14.27
CA ASP A 111 -17.91 -0.02 14.54
C ASP A 111 -17.85 0.99 13.38
N GLU A 112 -18.95 1.15 12.65
CA GLU A 112 -19.06 2.06 11.51
C GLU A 112 -18.81 3.54 11.86
N ARG A 113 -18.92 3.90 13.14
CA ARG A 113 -18.65 5.25 13.63
C ARG A 113 -17.17 5.56 13.82
N ILE A 114 -16.31 4.53 13.76
CA ILE A 114 -14.88 4.65 13.93
C ILE A 114 -14.21 4.60 12.56
N ASP A 115 -13.48 5.66 12.21
CA ASP A 115 -12.54 5.64 11.09
C ASP A 115 -11.25 4.91 11.52
N PRO A 116 -11.02 3.67 11.04
CA PRO A 116 -9.87 2.90 11.50
C PRO A 116 -8.54 3.50 11.06
N VAL A 117 -8.47 4.12 9.89
CA VAL A 117 -7.25 4.76 9.40
C VAL A 117 -6.95 6.02 10.20
N GLY A 118 -7.95 6.88 10.37
CA GLY A 118 -7.82 8.11 11.17
C GLY A 118 -7.42 7.84 12.62
N ALA A 119 -7.98 6.81 13.24
CA ALA A 119 -7.64 6.40 14.60
C ALA A 119 -6.19 5.91 14.73
N CYS A 120 -5.70 5.13 13.76
CA CYS A 120 -4.32 4.64 13.74
C CYS A 120 -3.31 5.76 13.47
N VAL A 121 -3.63 6.69 12.59
CA VAL A 121 -2.76 7.85 12.29
C VAL A 121 -2.72 8.82 13.47
N GLY A 122 -3.86 9.05 14.10
CA GLY A 122 -4.01 9.99 15.20
C GLY A 122 -4.04 11.45 14.76
N MET A 123 -4.35 12.34 15.68
CA MET A 123 -4.46 13.77 15.41
C MET A 123 -3.12 14.31 14.89
N LYS A 124 -3.13 14.89 13.68
CA LYS A 124 -1.93 15.41 12.98
C LYS A 124 -0.81 14.37 12.86
N GLY A 125 -1.15 13.08 12.81
CA GLY A 125 -0.17 12.01 12.69
C GLY A 125 0.57 11.65 13.99
N SER A 126 0.08 12.09 15.16
CA SER A 126 0.79 11.95 16.44
C SER A 126 1.08 10.49 16.81
N ARG A 127 0.11 9.60 16.60
CA ARG A 127 0.24 8.18 16.96
C ARG A 127 1.20 7.47 16.04
N ILE A 128 0.99 7.61 14.72
CA ILE A 128 1.84 6.95 13.73
C ILE A 128 3.27 7.47 13.74
N TYR A 129 3.47 8.75 14.04
CA TYR A 129 4.81 9.34 14.15
C TYR A 129 5.66 8.65 15.23
N THR A 130 5.07 8.33 16.37
CA THR A 130 5.74 7.61 17.47
C THR A 130 6.24 6.25 17.00
N ILE A 131 5.39 5.52 16.24
CA ILE A 131 5.74 4.20 15.71
C ILE A 131 6.84 4.32 14.64
N VAL A 132 6.69 5.25 13.69
CA VAL A 132 7.68 5.52 12.64
C VAL A 132 9.05 5.83 13.24
N LYS A 133 9.07 6.63 14.30
CA LYS A 133 10.31 7.01 14.98
C LYS A 133 10.97 5.83 15.68
N GLU A 134 10.19 4.97 16.35
CA GLU A 134 10.70 3.73 16.95
C GLU A 134 11.34 2.81 15.91
N LEU A 135 10.77 2.74 14.71
CA LEU A 135 11.25 1.93 13.59
C LEU A 135 12.33 2.61 12.72
N ARG A 136 13.03 3.60 13.25
CA ARG A 136 14.13 4.30 12.57
C ARG A 136 13.71 4.96 11.25
N ASN A 137 12.57 5.67 11.27
CA ASN A 137 11.97 6.37 10.14
C ASN A 137 11.44 5.42 9.02
N GLU A 138 11.04 4.22 9.36
CA GLU A 138 10.27 3.37 8.47
C GLU A 138 8.90 4.03 8.20
N ASN A 139 8.64 4.40 6.95
CA ASN A 139 7.37 5.00 6.56
C ASN A 139 6.24 3.98 6.67
N ILE A 140 5.11 4.38 7.24
CA ILE A 140 3.96 3.49 7.44
C ILE A 140 2.73 4.05 6.72
N ASP A 141 2.20 3.29 5.76
CA ASP A 141 0.93 3.55 5.12
C ASP A 141 -0.16 2.72 5.80
N VAL A 142 -1.16 3.38 6.34
CA VAL A 142 -2.35 2.72 6.90
C VAL A 142 -3.43 2.66 5.84
N VAL A 143 -3.92 1.45 5.56
CA VAL A 143 -4.88 1.15 4.51
C VAL A 143 -6.18 0.64 5.14
N ASN A 144 -7.31 1.12 4.69
CA ASN A 144 -8.61 0.59 5.11
C ASN A 144 -8.85 -0.77 4.44
N TYR A 145 -8.91 -1.84 5.25
CA TYR A 145 -9.12 -3.20 4.76
C TYR A 145 -10.50 -3.36 4.13
N THR A 146 -10.57 -4.21 3.12
CA THR A 146 -11.81 -4.69 2.52
C THR A 146 -11.61 -6.11 1.98
N ALA A 147 -12.66 -6.91 2.00
CA ALA A 147 -12.66 -8.23 1.37
C ALA A 147 -12.73 -8.16 -0.17
N ASN A 148 -13.11 -7.02 -0.73
CA ASN A 148 -13.08 -6.79 -2.18
C ASN A 148 -11.64 -6.62 -2.64
N THR A 149 -11.13 -7.59 -3.39
CA THR A 149 -9.74 -7.64 -3.85
C THR A 149 -9.34 -6.43 -4.69
N SER A 150 -10.17 -6.05 -5.66
CA SER A 150 -9.90 -4.90 -6.52
C SER A 150 -9.78 -3.61 -5.72
N LEU A 151 -10.68 -3.40 -4.79
CA LEU A 151 -10.68 -2.22 -3.92
C LEU A 151 -9.49 -2.23 -2.94
N LEU A 152 -9.11 -3.40 -2.42
CA LEU A 152 -7.94 -3.53 -1.54
C LEU A 152 -6.65 -3.20 -2.29
N ILE A 153 -6.49 -3.70 -3.51
CA ILE A 153 -5.34 -3.39 -4.38
C ILE A 153 -5.29 -1.89 -4.66
N GLN A 154 -6.42 -1.29 -5.03
CA GLN A 154 -6.52 0.14 -5.28
C GLN A 154 -6.10 0.97 -4.08
N ARG A 155 -6.62 0.65 -2.90
CA ARG A 155 -6.26 1.33 -1.64
C ARG A 155 -4.79 1.13 -1.27
N SER A 156 -4.24 -0.04 -1.52
CA SER A 156 -2.85 -0.37 -1.20
C SER A 156 -1.83 0.39 -2.06
N LEU A 157 -2.21 0.79 -3.28
CA LEU A 157 -1.36 1.55 -4.20
C LEU A 157 -1.40 3.06 -3.98
N ASN A 158 -2.20 3.53 -3.00
CA ASN A 158 -2.18 4.95 -2.64
C ASN A 158 -0.72 5.45 -2.44
N PRO A 159 -0.36 6.67 -2.89
CA PRO A 159 -1.22 7.76 -3.35
C PRO A 159 -1.61 7.73 -4.84
N ALA A 160 -1.18 6.74 -5.61
CA ALA A 160 -1.53 6.63 -7.03
C ALA A 160 -3.03 6.43 -7.25
N LYS A 161 -3.56 7.11 -8.26
CA LYS A 161 -4.95 6.97 -8.68
C LYS A 161 -5.03 5.99 -9.83
N ILE A 162 -5.77 4.91 -9.64
CA ILE A 162 -5.96 3.86 -10.63
C ILE A 162 -7.19 4.18 -11.46
N SER A 163 -7.05 4.14 -12.79
CA SER A 163 -8.17 4.33 -13.74
C SER A 163 -9.03 3.07 -13.84
N SER A 164 -8.39 1.92 -14.01
CA SER A 164 -9.06 0.63 -14.07
C SER A 164 -8.19 -0.50 -13.54
N ILE A 165 -8.82 -1.60 -13.15
CA ILE A 165 -8.15 -2.79 -12.62
C ILE A 165 -8.83 -4.05 -13.15
N ASN A 166 -8.01 -5.01 -13.57
CA ASN A 166 -8.44 -6.33 -13.94
C ASN A 166 -7.77 -7.35 -13.01
N VAL A 167 -8.58 -8.16 -12.32
CA VAL A 167 -8.11 -9.15 -11.33
C VAL A 167 -8.42 -10.55 -11.80
N ASP A 168 -7.40 -11.40 -11.85
CA ASP A 168 -7.50 -12.84 -12.03
C ASP A 168 -7.32 -13.52 -10.66
N GLU A 169 -8.43 -13.96 -10.08
CA GLU A 169 -8.43 -14.58 -8.76
C GLU A 169 -7.79 -15.98 -8.75
N GLU A 170 -7.86 -16.71 -9.87
CA GLU A 170 -7.30 -18.05 -9.97
C GLU A 170 -5.77 -17.99 -10.00
N ARG A 171 -5.21 -17.08 -10.78
CA ARG A 171 -3.77 -16.88 -10.92
C ARG A 171 -3.17 -15.98 -9.84
N LYS A 172 -3.99 -15.32 -9.05
CA LYS A 172 -3.56 -14.30 -8.09
C LYS A 172 -2.74 -13.18 -8.74
N THR A 173 -3.20 -12.70 -9.89
CA THR A 173 -2.60 -11.60 -10.63
C THR A 173 -3.59 -10.46 -10.78
N ALA A 174 -3.08 -9.24 -10.91
CA ALA A 174 -3.88 -8.06 -11.18
C ALA A 174 -3.13 -7.12 -12.12
N SER A 175 -3.81 -6.62 -13.14
CA SER A 175 -3.31 -5.56 -14.01
C SER A 175 -4.01 -4.26 -13.66
N VAL A 176 -3.24 -3.25 -13.30
CA VAL A 176 -3.74 -1.91 -12.98
C VAL A 176 -3.33 -0.93 -14.07
N TYR A 177 -4.30 -0.16 -14.54
CA TYR A 177 -4.10 0.84 -15.59
C TYR A 177 -4.22 2.23 -14.99
N LEU A 178 -3.20 3.06 -15.26
CA LEU A 178 -3.09 4.39 -14.69
C LEU A 178 -2.71 5.39 -15.77
N LYS A 179 -3.08 6.65 -15.54
CA LYS A 179 -2.56 7.74 -16.35
C LYS A 179 -1.03 7.80 -16.23
N PRO A 180 -0.33 8.25 -17.30
CA PRO A 180 1.14 8.27 -17.31
C PRO A 180 1.79 8.94 -16.10
N GLU A 181 1.20 10.03 -15.59
CA GLU A 181 1.67 10.77 -14.42
C GLU A 181 1.53 10.01 -13.10
N GLU A 182 0.61 9.04 -13.02
CA GLU A 182 0.35 8.25 -11.81
C GLU A 182 1.23 6.99 -11.71
N VAL A 183 1.81 6.52 -12.83
CA VAL A 183 2.59 5.27 -12.89
C VAL A 183 3.77 5.29 -11.92
N SER A 184 4.52 6.39 -11.89
CA SER A 184 5.68 6.50 -11.00
C SER A 184 5.29 6.52 -9.51
N LEU A 185 4.11 7.04 -9.18
CA LEU A 185 3.56 7.00 -7.82
C LEU A 185 3.16 5.59 -7.42
N ALA A 186 2.53 4.83 -8.34
CA ALA A 186 2.14 3.44 -8.10
C ALA A 186 3.35 2.55 -7.85
N ILE A 187 4.40 2.69 -8.64
CA ILE A 187 5.66 1.95 -8.48
C ILE A 187 6.37 2.37 -7.20
N GLY A 188 6.46 3.68 -6.97
CA GLY A 188 7.18 4.27 -5.84
C GLY A 188 8.69 4.23 -6.00
N LYS A 189 9.39 4.94 -5.10
CA LYS A 189 10.86 4.97 -5.08
C LYS A 189 11.42 3.56 -4.90
N GLY A 190 12.27 3.13 -5.82
CA GLY A 190 12.87 1.79 -5.80
C GLY A 190 11.87 0.63 -5.91
N GLY A 191 10.66 0.90 -6.42
CA GLY A 191 9.61 -0.11 -6.54
C GLY A 191 8.93 -0.49 -5.22
N LEU A 192 9.18 0.24 -4.14
CA LEU A 192 8.71 -0.10 -2.80
C LEU A 192 7.18 -0.09 -2.69
N ASN A 193 6.50 0.85 -3.35
CA ASN A 193 5.05 0.96 -3.22
C ASN A 193 4.34 -0.25 -3.81
N VAL A 194 4.62 -0.60 -5.05
CA VAL A 194 4.02 -1.77 -5.71
C VAL A 194 4.44 -3.08 -5.04
N ARG A 195 5.70 -3.19 -4.63
CA ARG A 195 6.22 -4.39 -3.94
C ARG A 195 5.49 -4.65 -2.62
N LEU A 196 5.30 -3.61 -1.80
CA LEU A 196 4.55 -3.73 -0.55
C LEU A 196 3.07 -4.01 -0.79
N SER A 197 2.47 -3.46 -1.84
CA SER A 197 1.10 -3.77 -2.24
C SER A 197 0.93 -5.24 -2.65
N LYS A 198 1.90 -5.80 -3.40
CA LYS A 198 1.95 -7.24 -3.71
C LYS A 198 2.01 -8.10 -2.44
N MET A 199 2.88 -7.74 -1.49
CA MET A 199 3.01 -8.44 -0.20
C MET A 199 1.73 -8.33 0.63
N LEU A 200 1.11 -7.17 0.69
CA LEU A 200 -0.09 -6.92 1.50
C LEU A 200 -1.31 -7.66 0.97
N THR A 201 -1.51 -7.65 -0.34
CA THR A 201 -2.70 -8.21 -1.00
C THR A 201 -2.56 -9.68 -1.35
N GLY A 202 -1.33 -10.16 -1.52
CA GLY A 202 -1.05 -11.52 -1.99
C GLY A 202 -1.25 -11.71 -3.50
N TYR A 203 -1.37 -10.61 -4.25
CA TYR A 203 -1.52 -10.61 -5.70
C TYR A 203 -0.25 -10.10 -6.37
N ASP A 204 0.12 -10.70 -7.48
CA ASP A 204 1.13 -10.13 -8.37
C ASP A 204 0.48 -8.99 -9.17
N ILE A 205 1.00 -7.78 -9.03
CA ILE A 205 0.41 -6.56 -9.59
C ILE A 205 1.29 -6.04 -10.72
N ASP A 206 0.74 -6.01 -11.92
CA ASP A 206 1.34 -5.36 -13.07
C ASP A 206 0.80 -3.94 -13.21
N VAL A 207 1.71 -3.00 -13.39
CA VAL A 207 1.38 -1.57 -13.51
C VAL A 207 1.56 -1.16 -14.95
N ASP A 208 0.44 -0.89 -15.62
CA ASP A 208 0.39 -0.51 -17.02
C ASP A 208 -0.09 0.94 -17.19
N ARG A 209 0.35 1.55 -18.28
CA ARG A 209 -0.16 2.86 -18.66
C ARG A 209 -1.53 2.68 -19.31
N GLU A 210 -2.45 3.55 -18.95
CA GLU A 210 -3.66 3.74 -19.70
C GLU A 210 -3.27 4.22 -21.11
N ILE A 211 -3.68 3.49 -22.13
CA ILE A 211 -3.53 3.93 -23.50
C ILE A 211 -4.62 4.99 -23.67
N GLU A 212 -4.23 6.25 -23.66
CA GLU A 212 -5.10 7.28 -24.22
C GLU A 212 -5.30 6.88 -25.69
N GLU A 213 -6.53 6.55 -26.07
CA GLU A 213 -6.88 6.49 -27.48
C GLU A 213 -6.53 7.88 -28.02
N GLU A 214 -5.48 7.95 -28.84
CA GLU A 214 -5.14 9.19 -29.54
C GLU A 214 -6.40 9.61 -30.27
N ASP A 215 -6.88 10.80 -29.96
CA ASP A 215 -8.08 11.35 -30.60
C ASP A 215 -7.78 11.49 -32.09
N VAL A 216 -8.45 10.66 -32.90
CA VAL A 216 -8.17 10.53 -34.32
C VAL A 216 -8.99 11.55 -35.07
N ALA A 217 -8.35 12.32 -35.96
CA ALA A 217 -9.04 13.27 -36.82
C ALA A 217 -10.03 12.53 -37.72
N LEU A 218 -11.23 13.06 -37.92
CA LEU A 218 -12.25 12.47 -38.77
C LEU A 218 -11.76 12.26 -40.23
N THR A 219 -10.77 13.00 -40.66
CA THR A 219 -10.13 12.83 -41.99
C THR A 219 -9.42 11.49 -42.16
N GLU A 220 -9.00 10.83 -41.10
CA GLU A 220 -8.40 9.49 -41.16
C GLU A 220 -9.42 8.41 -41.57
N PHE A 221 -10.72 8.69 -41.41
CA PHE A 221 -11.80 7.79 -41.77
C PHE A 221 -12.38 8.09 -43.16
N ALA A 222 -11.67 8.85 -43.99
CA ALA A 222 -12.15 9.24 -45.35
C ALA A 222 -12.39 8.05 -46.29
N ASP A 223 -11.81 6.89 -45.98
CA ASP A 223 -12.04 5.64 -46.72
C ASP A 223 -13.30 4.89 -46.26
N GLU A 224 -13.83 5.20 -45.11
CA GLU A 224 -14.98 4.53 -44.46
C GLU A 224 -16.23 5.43 -44.39
N ILE A 225 -16.03 6.76 -44.28
CA ILE A 225 -17.10 7.75 -44.13
C ILE A 225 -17.09 8.67 -45.35
N GLU A 226 -18.26 8.90 -45.96
CA GLU A 226 -18.39 9.80 -47.09
C GLU A 226 -17.92 11.23 -46.77
N GLY A 227 -17.07 11.81 -47.62
CA GLY A 227 -16.39 13.08 -47.38
C GLY A 227 -17.32 14.26 -46.99
N TRP A 228 -18.55 14.27 -47.55
CA TRP A 228 -19.52 15.31 -47.21
C TRP A 228 -20.07 15.18 -45.78
N ILE A 229 -20.14 13.95 -45.23
CA ILE A 229 -20.50 13.69 -43.81
C ILE A 229 -19.40 14.21 -42.90
N ILE A 230 -18.14 13.95 -43.24
CA ILE A 230 -16.98 14.47 -42.50
C ILE A 230 -17.00 15.99 -42.50
N GLU A 231 -17.30 16.64 -43.63
CA GLU A 231 -17.43 18.10 -43.66
C GLU A 231 -18.60 18.62 -42.83
N ALA A 232 -19.75 17.93 -42.86
CA ALA A 232 -20.91 18.30 -42.03
C ALA A 232 -20.58 18.21 -40.53
N LEU A 233 -19.91 17.13 -40.10
CA LEU A 233 -19.47 16.94 -38.70
C LEU A 233 -18.47 18.02 -38.28
N LYS A 234 -17.49 18.35 -39.12
CA LYS A 234 -16.53 19.42 -38.87
C LYS A 234 -17.21 20.79 -38.74
N ASN A 235 -18.17 21.08 -39.60
CA ASN A 235 -18.94 22.33 -39.52
C ASN A 235 -19.81 22.39 -38.25
N ALA A 236 -20.20 21.22 -37.71
CA ALA A 236 -20.90 21.11 -36.44
C ALA A 236 -19.96 21.19 -35.19
N GLY A 237 -18.64 21.34 -35.43
CA GLY A 237 -17.62 21.43 -34.36
C GLY A 237 -17.07 20.09 -33.88
N CYS A 238 -17.30 19.02 -34.65
CA CYS A 238 -16.78 17.67 -34.37
C CYS A 238 -15.62 17.36 -35.36
N ASP A 239 -14.39 17.70 -34.96
CA ASP A 239 -13.20 17.51 -35.79
C ASP A 239 -12.53 16.14 -35.63
N THR A 240 -12.90 15.40 -34.58
CA THR A 240 -12.24 14.17 -34.14
C THR A 240 -13.26 13.09 -33.81
N ALA A 241 -12.83 11.80 -33.88
CA ALA A 241 -13.66 10.66 -33.53
C ALA A 241 -14.22 10.75 -32.10
N LYS A 242 -13.40 11.20 -31.16
CA LYS A 242 -13.80 11.38 -29.76
C LYS A 242 -14.89 12.43 -29.62
N SER A 243 -14.76 13.56 -30.31
CA SER A 243 -15.77 14.64 -30.28
C SER A 243 -17.12 14.20 -30.82
N VAL A 244 -17.16 13.26 -31.77
CA VAL A 244 -18.39 12.64 -32.28
C VAL A 244 -18.95 11.65 -31.24
N LEU A 245 -18.13 10.77 -30.68
CA LEU A 245 -18.57 9.72 -29.74
C LEU A 245 -19.05 10.28 -28.38
N GLU A 246 -18.68 11.50 -28.04
CA GLU A 246 -19.13 12.18 -26.82
C GLU A 246 -20.57 12.72 -26.94
N LEU A 247 -21.14 12.78 -28.13
CA LEU A 247 -22.47 13.28 -28.40
C LEU A 247 -23.48 12.14 -28.64
N PRO A 248 -24.74 12.28 -28.18
CA PRO A 248 -25.82 11.38 -28.55
C PRO A 248 -26.11 11.46 -30.05
N VAL A 249 -26.51 10.34 -30.67
CA VAL A 249 -26.80 10.25 -32.12
C VAL A 249 -27.80 11.32 -32.59
N GLU A 250 -28.83 11.58 -31.80
CA GLU A 250 -29.86 12.60 -32.09
C GLU A 250 -29.26 14.03 -32.10
N GLU A 251 -28.28 14.29 -31.26
CA GLU A 251 -27.60 15.59 -31.20
C GLU A 251 -26.63 15.77 -32.37
N ILE A 252 -25.94 14.70 -32.76
CA ILE A 252 -25.09 14.68 -33.96
C ILE A 252 -25.94 14.96 -35.19
N ALA A 253 -27.04 14.23 -35.39
CA ALA A 253 -27.96 14.39 -36.52
C ALA A 253 -28.47 15.84 -36.60
N GLN A 254 -28.87 16.43 -35.49
CA GLN A 254 -29.37 17.79 -35.43
C GLN A 254 -28.29 18.85 -35.73
N ARG A 255 -27.09 18.69 -35.18
CA ARG A 255 -25.99 19.67 -35.32
C ARG A 255 -25.37 19.65 -36.71
N ALA A 256 -25.22 18.44 -37.28
CA ALA A 256 -24.59 18.25 -38.58
C ALA A 256 -25.58 18.27 -39.76
N ASP A 257 -26.89 18.45 -39.49
CA ASP A 257 -27.98 18.38 -40.48
C ASP A 257 -27.99 17.04 -41.25
N LEU A 258 -27.83 15.95 -40.48
CA LEU A 258 -27.84 14.58 -40.98
C LEU A 258 -29.12 13.86 -40.59
N GLU A 259 -29.51 12.86 -41.40
CA GLU A 259 -30.55 11.91 -40.99
C GLU A 259 -30.00 10.98 -39.87
N ILE A 260 -30.88 10.48 -38.99
CA ILE A 260 -30.45 9.63 -37.86
C ILE A 260 -29.69 8.40 -38.32
N GLU A 261 -30.15 7.77 -39.45
CA GLU A 261 -29.49 6.62 -40.06
C GLU A 261 -28.07 6.92 -40.60
N GLN A 262 -27.74 8.19 -40.80
CA GLN A 262 -26.42 8.64 -41.25
C GLN A 262 -25.51 9.00 -40.08
N ALA A 263 -26.11 9.27 -38.89
CA ALA A 263 -25.39 9.58 -37.68
C ALA A 263 -25.10 8.35 -36.81
N GLU A 264 -25.80 7.23 -37.05
CA GLU A 264 -25.51 5.91 -36.46
C GLU A 264 -24.30 5.27 -37.15
#